data_fcbe566e99388341b0ca6673a26c6602
#
_entry.id   fcbe566e99388341b0ca6673a26c6602
#
_cell.length_a   1.000
_cell.length_b   1.000
_cell.length_c   1.000
_cell.angle_alpha   90.00
_cell.angle_beta   90.00
_cell.angle_gamma   90.00
#
_symmetry.space_group_name_H-M   'P 1'
#
loop_
_entity.id
_entity.type
_entity.pdbx_description
1 polymer ?
#
loop_
_entity_poly.entity_id
_entity_poly.type
_entity_poly.pdbx_seq_one_letter_code
_entity_poly.pdbx_strand_id
1 'polypeptide(L)'
;MNTNIQAFLDKAARGETVYLPDVRRAFAGAESRILCGLSLAVGGSKRWEIRVPATEDEAEIRFVREYFYATLYNVLSTFGGARMTLCFAKDDRLSKQLCETLDNVFQVRLPKNERSGYGKCLNVTDRINAATGKPAFSFVLTHEPLPKLPAAMEQHSDAVVACRMAVANAENATICGIDIGGTDIKVVGISGGKIVAVKEYDWNPAEMTSMRQIVEPILLMARLVRAVMSLPDTPEAEAFRERMLKKGVSNEAMVSAADACEAAYGAAPLLDG
;
A
#
# COMPACT_ATOMS: atom_id res chain seq x y z
N MET A 1 -35.47 -5.98 -10.90
CA MET A 1 -34.32 -5.11 -11.23
C MET A 1 -33.98 -4.28 -9.99
N ASN A 2 -32.74 -4.30 -9.56
CA ASN A 2 -32.30 -3.58 -8.36
C ASN A 2 -32.05 -2.11 -8.72
N THR A 3 -32.85 -1.19 -8.15
CA THR A 3 -32.78 0.23 -8.47
C THR A 3 -31.41 0.85 -8.29
N ASN A 4 -30.64 0.39 -7.29
CA ASN A 4 -29.28 0.87 -7.04
C ASN A 4 -28.31 0.43 -8.15
N ILE A 5 -28.39 -0.83 -8.59
CA ILE A 5 -27.52 -1.35 -9.66
C ILE A 5 -27.85 -0.62 -10.97
N GLN A 6 -29.14 -0.45 -11.29
CA GLN A 6 -29.53 0.23 -12.51
C GLN A 6 -28.98 1.67 -12.57
N ALA A 7 -29.03 2.40 -11.48
CA ALA A 7 -28.44 3.74 -11.41
C ALA A 7 -26.94 3.77 -11.72
N PHE A 8 -26.18 2.76 -11.28
CA PHE A 8 -24.75 2.64 -11.61
C PHE A 8 -24.51 2.23 -13.06
N LEU A 9 -25.34 1.32 -13.61
CA LEU A 9 -25.27 0.94 -15.02
C LEU A 9 -25.57 2.13 -15.93
N ASP A 10 -26.59 2.93 -15.62
CA ASP A 10 -26.92 4.14 -16.35
C ASP A 10 -25.81 5.19 -16.28
N LYS A 11 -25.16 5.33 -15.11
CA LYS A 11 -23.98 6.19 -14.92
C LYS A 11 -22.84 5.75 -15.81
N ALA A 12 -22.51 4.45 -15.79
CA ALA A 12 -21.46 3.88 -16.64
C ALA A 12 -21.78 4.01 -18.14
N ALA A 13 -23.04 3.84 -18.54
CA ALA A 13 -23.47 4.01 -19.93
C ALA A 13 -23.29 5.45 -20.45
N ARG A 14 -23.32 6.45 -19.56
CA ARG A 14 -22.98 7.85 -19.89
C ARG A 14 -21.48 8.15 -19.85
N GLY A 15 -20.61 7.16 -19.62
CA GLY A 15 -19.17 7.34 -19.50
C GLY A 15 -18.73 7.97 -18.16
N GLU A 16 -19.61 8.02 -17.16
CA GLU A 16 -19.29 8.54 -15.84
C GLU A 16 -18.60 7.47 -14.98
N THR A 17 -17.67 7.90 -14.15
CA THR A 17 -16.94 6.97 -13.26
C THR A 17 -17.86 6.46 -12.14
N VAL A 18 -17.86 5.14 -11.95
CA VAL A 18 -18.49 4.47 -10.82
C VAL A 18 -17.43 4.12 -9.79
N TYR A 19 -17.56 4.66 -8.58
CA TYR A 19 -16.60 4.45 -7.52
C TYR A 19 -16.99 3.30 -6.59
N LEU A 20 -16.05 2.41 -6.28
CA LEU A 20 -16.27 1.27 -5.38
C LEU A 20 -16.85 1.65 -4.00
N PRO A 21 -16.44 2.75 -3.34
CA PRO A 21 -17.06 3.17 -2.08
C PRO A 21 -18.55 3.51 -2.21
N ASP A 22 -18.98 4.03 -3.35
CA ASP A 22 -20.40 4.36 -3.58
C ASP A 22 -21.22 3.08 -3.75
N VAL A 23 -20.72 2.12 -4.52
CA VAL A 23 -21.34 0.80 -4.68
C VAL A 23 -21.44 0.09 -3.33
N ARG A 24 -20.37 0.10 -2.54
CA ARG A 24 -20.36 -0.50 -1.20
C ARG A 24 -21.40 0.13 -0.28
N ARG A 25 -21.56 1.46 -0.31
CA ARG A 25 -22.62 2.15 0.47
C ARG A 25 -24.00 1.74 0.01
N ALA A 26 -24.23 1.67 -1.29
CA ALA A 26 -25.51 1.25 -1.85
C ALA A 26 -25.86 -0.22 -1.51
N PHE A 27 -24.86 -1.08 -1.38
CA PHE A 27 -25.02 -2.48 -1.03
C PHE A 27 -25.01 -2.76 0.48
N ALA A 28 -24.83 -1.76 1.33
CA ALA A 28 -24.73 -1.95 2.78
C ALA A 28 -25.93 -2.65 3.42
N GLY A 29 -27.13 -2.51 2.84
CA GLY A 29 -28.37 -3.19 3.26
C GLY A 29 -28.65 -4.52 2.55
N ALA A 30 -27.78 -5.02 1.67
CA ALA A 30 -28.01 -6.27 0.96
C ALA A 30 -28.01 -7.47 1.94
N GLU A 31 -28.90 -8.44 1.69
CA GLU A 31 -29.05 -9.62 2.58
C GLU A 31 -27.86 -10.57 2.45
N SER A 32 -27.44 -10.85 1.22
CA SER A 32 -26.32 -11.74 0.97
C SER A 32 -25.00 -11.12 1.36
N ARG A 33 -24.20 -11.86 2.10
CA ARG A 33 -22.89 -11.41 2.57
C ARG A 33 -21.83 -12.52 2.47
N ILE A 34 -20.64 -12.12 2.11
CA ILE A 34 -19.44 -12.95 2.11
C ILE A 34 -18.50 -12.40 3.19
N LEU A 35 -18.24 -13.21 4.22
CA LEU A 35 -17.27 -12.87 5.25
C LEU A 35 -15.87 -13.24 4.74
N CYS A 36 -14.96 -12.29 4.78
CA CYS A 36 -13.61 -12.44 4.28
C CYS A 36 -12.60 -12.41 5.41
N GLY A 37 -11.70 -13.39 5.44
CA GLY A 37 -10.55 -13.44 6.34
C GLY A 37 -9.26 -13.53 5.54
N LEU A 38 -8.34 -12.59 5.73
CA LEU A 38 -7.04 -12.57 5.07
C LEU A 38 -5.93 -12.83 6.08
N SER A 39 -5.17 -13.91 5.90
CA SER A 39 -3.95 -14.19 6.65
C SER A 39 -2.78 -13.43 6.01
N LEU A 40 -2.15 -12.53 6.77
CA LEU A 40 -1.04 -11.71 6.27
C LEU A 40 0.27 -12.51 6.21
N ALA A 41 1.15 -12.15 5.27
CA ALA A 41 2.45 -12.80 5.09
C ALA A 41 3.38 -12.61 6.31
N VAL A 42 3.32 -11.45 6.94
CA VAL A 42 4.14 -11.10 8.12
C VAL A 42 3.49 -11.42 9.47
N GLY A 43 2.39 -12.19 9.44
CA GLY A 43 1.62 -12.56 10.63
C GLY A 43 0.37 -11.70 10.84
N GLY A 44 -0.54 -12.21 11.65
CA GLY A 44 -1.84 -11.59 11.86
C GLY A 44 -2.85 -11.88 10.74
N SER A 45 -4.04 -11.31 10.90
CA SER A 45 -5.12 -11.45 9.91
C SER A 45 -6.00 -10.21 9.88
N LYS A 46 -6.67 -10.00 8.75
CA LYS A 46 -7.67 -8.95 8.54
C LYS A 46 -9.01 -9.59 8.25
N ARG A 47 -10.08 -8.88 8.60
CA ARG A 47 -11.46 -9.30 8.29
C ARG A 47 -12.30 -8.17 7.80
N TRP A 48 -13.23 -8.50 6.94
CA TRP A 48 -14.25 -7.58 6.46
C TRP A 48 -15.44 -8.38 5.91
N GLU A 49 -16.49 -7.68 5.58
CA GLU A 49 -17.69 -8.20 4.96
C GLU A 49 -17.90 -7.55 3.59
N ILE A 50 -18.23 -8.35 2.59
CA ILE A 50 -18.67 -7.88 1.29
C ILE A 50 -20.15 -8.22 1.17
N ARG A 51 -20.99 -7.21 1.03
CA ARG A 51 -22.42 -7.38 0.78
C ARG A 51 -22.68 -7.33 -0.71
N VAL A 52 -23.49 -8.28 -1.17
CA VAL A 52 -23.88 -8.41 -2.57
C VAL A 52 -25.40 -8.60 -2.64
N PRO A 53 -26.13 -7.78 -3.41
CA PRO A 53 -27.56 -7.97 -3.59
C PRO A 53 -27.83 -9.25 -4.41
N ALA A 54 -28.86 -9.98 -4.02
CA ALA A 54 -29.38 -11.07 -4.83
C ALA A 54 -29.99 -10.50 -6.11
N THR A 55 -29.66 -11.10 -7.26
CA THR A 55 -30.21 -10.75 -8.56
C THR A 55 -30.17 -11.94 -9.50
N GLU A 56 -31.12 -11.99 -10.44
CA GLU A 56 -31.19 -12.97 -11.53
C GLU A 56 -30.98 -12.32 -12.91
N ASP A 57 -30.91 -10.99 -12.97
CA ASP A 57 -30.64 -10.24 -14.20
C ASP A 57 -29.15 -10.33 -14.57
N GLU A 58 -28.86 -10.70 -15.82
CA GLU A 58 -27.48 -10.92 -16.26
C GLU A 58 -26.61 -9.68 -16.24
N ALA A 59 -27.16 -8.48 -16.51
CA ALA A 59 -26.39 -7.25 -16.47
C ALA A 59 -26.06 -6.89 -15.02
N GLU A 60 -27.03 -7.06 -14.12
CA GLU A 60 -26.83 -6.86 -12.69
C GLU A 60 -25.84 -7.89 -12.12
N ILE A 61 -25.92 -9.18 -12.52
CA ILE A 61 -24.96 -10.22 -12.11
C ILE A 61 -23.54 -9.82 -12.55
N ARG A 62 -23.36 -9.36 -13.78
CA ARG A 62 -22.05 -8.89 -14.26
C ARG A 62 -21.55 -7.72 -13.42
N PHE A 63 -22.39 -6.75 -13.09
CA PHE A 63 -22.02 -5.61 -12.25
C PHE A 63 -21.60 -6.03 -10.84
N VAL A 64 -22.41 -6.90 -10.20
CA VAL A 64 -22.10 -7.45 -8.86
C VAL A 64 -20.79 -8.23 -8.87
N ARG A 65 -20.54 -9.00 -9.91
CA ARG A 65 -19.30 -9.76 -10.11
C ARG A 65 -18.09 -8.85 -10.19
N GLU A 66 -18.15 -7.81 -11.02
CA GLU A 66 -17.05 -6.83 -11.16
C GLU A 66 -16.80 -6.08 -9.83
N TYR A 67 -17.85 -5.68 -9.12
CA TYR A 67 -17.74 -5.09 -7.79
C TYR A 67 -17.03 -6.03 -6.80
N PHE A 68 -17.42 -7.31 -6.77
CA PHE A 68 -16.84 -8.30 -5.88
C PHE A 68 -15.35 -8.52 -6.18
N TYR A 69 -14.99 -8.76 -7.43
CA TYR A 69 -13.61 -9.00 -7.83
C TYR A 69 -12.73 -7.77 -7.66
N ALA A 70 -13.21 -6.59 -8.03
CA ALA A 70 -12.49 -5.34 -7.82
C ALA A 70 -12.25 -5.07 -6.32
N THR A 71 -13.21 -5.42 -5.45
CA THR A 71 -13.04 -5.30 -4.00
C THR A 71 -11.93 -6.22 -3.51
N LEU A 72 -11.92 -7.50 -3.92
CA LEU A 72 -10.86 -8.44 -3.56
C LEU A 72 -9.50 -8.03 -4.13
N TYR A 73 -9.47 -7.56 -5.37
CA TYR A 73 -8.25 -7.03 -6.00
C TYR A 73 -7.64 -5.89 -5.18
N ASN A 74 -8.45 -4.91 -4.77
CA ASN A 74 -7.97 -3.78 -3.96
C ASN A 74 -7.44 -4.25 -2.61
N VAL A 75 -8.11 -5.19 -1.95
CA VAL A 75 -7.65 -5.75 -0.68
C VAL A 75 -6.30 -6.47 -0.85
N LEU A 76 -6.19 -7.34 -1.86
CA LEU A 76 -4.94 -8.08 -2.12
C LEU A 76 -3.81 -7.17 -2.57
N SER A 77 -4.09 -6.15 -3.38
CA SER A 77 -3.09 -5.16 -3.79
C SER A 77 -2.60 -4.29 -2.63
N THR A 78 -3.44 -4.06 -1.61
CA THR A 78 -3.11 -3.22 -0.45
C THR A 78 -2.38 -3.99 0.64
N PHE A 79 -2.87 -5.18 0.98
CA PHE A 79 -2.38 -5.95 2.14
C PHE A 79 -1.49 -7.13 1.75
N GLY A 80 -1.56 -7.59 0.50
CA GLY A 80 -0.99 -8.89 0.13
C GLY A 80 -1.67 -10.03 0.89
N GLY A 81 -0.89 -11.01 1.31
CA GLY A 81 -1.36 -12.08 2.19
C GLY A 81 -1.04 -13.47 1.65
N ALA A 82 -1.10 -14.48 2.52
CA ALA A 82 -0.81 -15.86 2.16
C ALA A 82 -2.08 -16.68 1.85
N ARG A 83 -3.21 -16.30 2.46
CA ARG A 83 -4.47 -17.03 2.29
C ARG A 83 -5.66 -16.10 2.48
N MET A 84 -6.64 -16.19 1.60
CA MET A 84 -7.93 -15.54 1.77
C MET A 84 -9.02 -16.59 1.96
N THR A 85 -9.65 -16.57 3.13
CA THR A 85 -10.79 -17.45 3.44
C THR A 85 -12.08 -16.68 3.22
N LEU A 86 -13.00 -17.26 2.47
CA LEU A 86 -14.30 -16.68 2.13
C LEU A 86 -15.39 -17.61 2.68
N CYS A 87 -16.20 -17.06 3.58
CA CYS A 87 -17.34 -17.74 4.18
C CYS A 87 -18.64 -17.17 3.60
N PHE A 88 -19.47 -18.03 3.04
CA PHE A 88 -20.76 -17.68 2.44
C PHE A 88 -21.84 -18.68 2.85
N ALA A 89 -23.11 -18.28 2.80
CA ALA A 89 -24.23 -19.15 3.16
C ALA A 89 -24.41 -20.28 2.12
N LYS A 90 -24.75 -21.47 2.56
CA LYS A 90 -24.90 -22.67 1.69
C LYS A 90 -25.96 -22.53 0.61
N ASP A 91 -27.02 -21.80 0.91
CA ASP A 91 -28.18 -21.52 0.06
C ASP A 91 -28.03 -20.25 -0.79
N ASP A 92 -26.97 -19.49 -0.58
CA ASP A 92 -26.68 -18.31 -1.40
C ASP A 92 -25.99 -18.70 -2.70
N ARG A 93 -26.81 -18.90 -3.73
CA ARG A 93 -26.38 -19.32 -5.05
C ARG A 93 -25.41 -18.34 -5.71
N LEU A 94 -25.66 -17.03 -5.63
CA LEU A 94 -24.82 -16.01 -6.25
C LEU A 94 -23.46 -15.94 -5.56
N SER A 95 -23.42 -15.85 -4.24
CA SER A 95 -22.16 -15.82 -3.48
C SER A 95 -21.33 -17.07 -3.71
N LYS A 96 -21.96 -18.23 -3.82
CA LYS A 96 -21.28 -19.48 -4.17
C LYS A 96 -20.61 -19.39 -5.55
N GLN A 97 -21.35 -18.97 -6.57
CA GLN A 97 -20.80 -18.82 -7.93
C GLN A 97 -19.63 -17.81 -7.97
N LEU A 98 -19.76 -16.67 -7.29
CA LEU A 98 -18.70 -15.68 -7.21
C LEU A 98 -17.42 -16.24 -6.59
N CYS A 99 -17.55 -17.03 -5.53
CA CYS A 99 -16.43 -17.67 -4.84
C CYS A 99 -15.78 -18.78 -5.66
N GLU A 100 -16.57 -19.65 -6.31
CA GLU A 100 -16.05 -20.78 -7.07
C GLU A 100 -15.22 -20.39 -8.31
N THR A 101 -15.41 -19.18 -8.84
CA THR A 101 -14.68 -18.70 -10.02
C THR A 101 -13.35 -18.01 -9.70
N LEU A 102 -13.04 -17.77 -8.42
CA LEU A 102 -11.91 -16.93 -8.01
C LEU A 102 -10.55 -17.43 -8.50
N ASP A 103 -10.25 -18.72 -8.41
CA ASP A 103 -8.98 -19.28 -8.86
C ASP A 103 -8.69 -18.97 -10.32
N ASN A 104 -9.75 -18.99 -11.16
CA ASN A 104 -9.64 -18.69 -12.57
C ASN A 104 -9.52 -17.17 -12.83
N VAL A 105 -10.36 -16.37 -12.15
CA VAL A 105 -10.38 -14.90 -12.32
C VAL A 105 -9.08 -14.26 -11.85
N PHE A 106 -8.56 -14.71 -10.72
CA PHE A 106 -7.27 -14.25 -10.17
C PHE A 106 -6.08 -15.03 -10.69
N GLN A 107 -6.31 -16.02 -11.57
CA GLN A 107 -5.25 -16.80 -12.22
C GLN A 107 -4.23 -17.34 -11.21
N VAL A 108 -4.72 -17.87 -10.08
CA VAL A 108 -3.91 -18.28 -8.92
C VAL A 108 -2.80 -19.26 -9.31
N ARG A 109 -3.09 -20.16 -10.26
CA ARG A 109 -2.17 -21.21 -10.71
C ARG A 109 -1.20 -20.79 -11.80
N LEU A 110 -1.41 -19.62 -12.44
CA LEU A 110 -0.53 -19.15 -13.50
C LEU A 110 0.75 -18.54 -12.93
N PRO A 111 1.88 -18.69 -13.62
CA PRO A 111 3.11 -18.00 -13.27
C PRO A 111 2.98 -16.49 -13.48
N LYS A 112 3.80 -15.71 -12.78
CA LYS A 112 3.76 -14.23 -12.75
C LYS A 112 3.68 -13.58 -14.13
N ASN A 113 4.45 -14.07 -15.09
CA ASN A 113 4.56 -13.50 -16.44
C ASN A 113 3.36 -13.79 -17.35
N GLU A 114 2.50 -14.72 -16.97
CA GLU A 114 1.30 -15.11 -17.71
C GLU A 114 0.02 -14.47 -17.13
N ARG A 115 0.09 -13.89 -15.92
CA ARG A 115 -1.06 -13.27 -15.27
C ARG A 115 -1.43 -11.93 -15.90
N SER A 116 -2.73 -11.71 -16.04
CA SER A 116 -3.33 -10.48 -16.57
C SER A 116 -4.50 -10.03 -15.67
N GLY A 117 -5.05 -8.84 -15.91
CA GLY A 117 -6.22 -8.34 -15.21
C GLY A 117 -6.08 -8.45 -13.68
N TYR A 118 -7.09 -9.04 -13.03
CA TYR A 118 -7.13 -9.23 -11.58
C TYR A 118 -5.98 -10.10 -11.05
N GLY A 119 -5.47 -11.03 -11.84
CA GLY A 119 -4.36 -11.90 -11.45
C GLY A 119 -3.06 -11.16 -11.12
N LYS A 120 -2.86 -9.96 -11.67
CA LYS A 120 -1.64 -9.18 -11.48
C LYS A 120 -1.37 -8.79 -10.01
N CYS A 121 -2.40 -8.64 -9.16
CA CYS A 121 -2.19 -8.35 -7.74
C CYS A 121 -1.39 -9.45 -7.02
N LEU A 122 -1.51 -10.70 -7.48
CA LEU A 122 -0.79 -11.83 -6.89
C LEU A 122 0.71 -11.84 -7.22
N ASN A 123 1.16 -11.07 -8.22
CA ASN A 123 2.58 -11.01 -8.58
C ASN A 123 3.45 -10.43 -7.45
N VAL A 124 2.93 -9.43 -6.74
CA VAL A 124 3.60 -8.86 -5.56
C VAL A 124 3.37 -9.75 -4.35
N THR A 125 2.14 -10.23 -4.17
CA THR A 125 1.75 -11.13 -3.08
C THR A 125 2.62 -12.38 -3.02
N ASP A 126 2.80 -13.08 -4.13
CA ASP A 126 3.62 -14.31 -4.18
C ASP A 126 5.10 -14.02 -3.90
N ARG A 127 5.62 -12.87 -4.37
CA ARG A 127 7.00 -12.45 -4.07
C ARG A 127 7.20 -12.19 -2.57
N ILE A 128 6.25 -11.52 -1.91
CA ILE A 128 6.30 -11.28 -0.47
C ILE A 128 6.20 -12.61 0.29
N ASN A 129 5.28 -13.49 -0.11
CA ASN A 129 5.12 -14.80 0.50
C ASN A 129 6.41 -15.62 0.39
N ALA A 130 7.04 -15.67 -0.77
CA ALA A 130 8.32 -16.36 -0.97
C ALA A 130 9.43 -15.77 -0.07
N ALA A 131 9.54 -14.44 -0.01
CA ALA A 131 10.54 -13.75 0.82
C ALA A 131 10.32 -13.96 2.33
N THR A 132 9.08 -14.21 2.75
CA THR A 132 8.71 -14.46 4.16
C THR A 132 8.56 -15.95 4.50
N GLY A 133 8.93 -16.86 3.59
CA GLY A 133 8.82 -18.31 3.79
C GLY A 133 7.38 -18.82 3.84
N LYS A 134 6.44 -18.08 3.25
CA LYS A 134 5.04 -18.50 3.15
C LYS A 134 4.76 -19.19 1.82
N PRO A 135 3.77 -20.10 1.76
CA PRO A 135 3.36 -20.70 0.49
C PRO A 135 2.78 -19.66 -0.46
N ALA A 136 2.70 -20.00 -1.75
CA ALA A 136 1.98 -19.21 -2.74
C ALA A 136 0.55 -18.93 -2.28
N PHE A 137 -0.01 -17.82 -2.73
CA PHE A 137 -1.35 -17.39 -2.35
C PHE A 137 -2.43 -18.42 -2.69
N SER A 138 -3.45 -18.54 -1.83
CA SER A 138 -4.61 -19.40 -2.07
C SER A 138 -5.90 -18.79 -1.56
N PHE A 139 -7.02 -19.08 -2.28
CA PHE A 139 -8.37 -18.91 -1.75
C PHE A 139 -8.81 -20.19 -1.03
N VAL A 140 -9.55 -20.02 0.07
CA VAL A 140 -10.21 -21.10 0.80
C VAL A 140 -11.68 -20.76 0.93
N LEU A 141 -12.53 -21.63 0.43
CA LEU A 141 -13.99 -21.48 0.49
C LEU A 141 -14.55 -22.28 1.65
N THR A 142 -15.47 -21.70 2.41
CA THR A 142 -16.10 -22.38 3.56
C THR A 142 -17.52 -21.89 3.79
N HIS A 143 -18.32 -22.73 4.43
CA HIS A 143 -19.61 -22.37 5.02
C HIS A 143 -19.52 -22.22 6.54
N GLU A 144 -18.38 -22.63 7.11
CA GLU A 144 -18.16 -22.52 8.55
C GLU A 144 -17.77 -21.09 8.93
N PRO A 145 -18.26 -20.61 10.10
CA PRO A 145 -17.88 -19.29 10.60
C PRO A 145 -16.37 -19.13 10.71
N LEU A 146 -15.88 -17.95 10.31
CA LEU A 146 -14.46 -17.64 10.47
C LEU A 146 -14.09 -17.65 11.97
N PRO A 147 -12.94 -18.23 12.35
CA PRO A 147 -12.48 -18.24 13.73
C PRO A 147 -12.43 -16.83 14.29
N LYS A 148 -12.81 -16.59 15.56
CA LYS A 148 -12.73 -15.25 16.18
C LYS A 148 -11.30 -14.71 16.10
N LEU A 149 -11.15 -13.41 15.80
CA LEU A 149 -9.86 -12.76 15.89
C LEU A 149 -9.43 -12.70 17.39
N PRO A 150 -8.14 -12.87 17.67
CA PRO A 150 -7.63 -12.58 19.02
C PRO A 150 -7.99 -11.14 19.43
N ALA A 151 -8.42 -10.95 20.68
CA ALA A 151 -8.83 -9.64 21.20
C ALA A 151 -7.75 -8.55 21.02
N ALA A 152 -6.47 -8.93 21.07
CA ALA A 152 -5.33 -8.02 20.85
C ALA A 152 -5.27 -7.45 19.42
N MET A 153 -5.97 -8.03 18.47
CA MET A 153 -6.02 -7.53 17.08
C MET A 153 -7.13 -6.50 16.84
N GLU A 154 -8.05 -6.34 17.77
CA GLU A 154 -9.09 -5.29 17.74
C GLU A 154 -8.58 -3.97 18.33
N GLN A 155 -7.52 -4.00 19.12
CA GLN A 155 -6.87 -2.80 19.63
C GLN A 155 -6.10 -2.12 18.49
N HIS A 156 -6.21 -0.79 18.42
CA HIS A 156 -5.34 0.01 17.55
C HIS A 156 -3.90 -0.41 17.78
N SER A 157 -3.22 -0.88 16.72
CA SER A 157 -1.85 -1.33 16.85
C SER A 157 -1.00 -0.20 17.45
N ASP A 158 -0.01 -0.54 18.27
CA ASP A 158 0.97 0.41 18.82
C ASP A 158 1.54 1.32 17.72
N ALA A 159 1.63 0.82 16.49
CA ALA A 159 2.02 1.60 15.31
C ALA A 159 1.08 2.79 15.02
N VAL A 160 -0.24 2.66 15.18
CA VAL A 160 -1.18 3.78 14.98
C VAL A 160 -1.02 4.81 16.09
N VAL A 161 -0.80 4.36 17.32
CA VAL A 161 -0.51 5.24 18.47
C VAL A 161 0.80 5.97 18.24
N ALA A 162 1.86 5.25 17.85
CA ALA A 162 3.17 5.82 17.55
C ALA A 162 3.09 6.85 16.40
N CYS A 163 2.37 6.55 15.31
CA CYS A 163 2.15 7.51 14.22
C CYS A 163 1.42 8.79 14.69
N ARG A 164 0.39 8.65 15.53
CA ARG A 164 -0.32 9.82 16.09
C ARG A 164 0.58 10.66 16.99
N MET A 165 1.39 10.02 17.82
CA MET A 165 2.36 10.69 18.67
C MET A 165 3.45 11.39 17.84
N ALA A 166 3.95 10.75 16.79
CA ALA A 166 4.92 11.33 15.88
C ALA A 166 4.37 12.60 15.20
N VAL A 167 3.12 12.56 14.71
CA VAL A 167 2.45 13.72 14.12
C VAL A 167 2.25 14.83 15.16
N ALA A 168 1.81 14.51 16.36
CA ALA A 168 1.62 15.50 17.43
C ALA A 168 2.94 16.15 17.88
N ASN A 169 4.06 15.44 17.77
CA ASN A 169 5.38 15.95 18.13
C ASN A 169 6.14 16.60 16.95
N ALA A 170 5.59 16.54 15.73
CA ALA A 170 6.27 17.00 14.52
C ALA A 170 6.64 18.49 14.56
N GLU A 171 5.86 19.32 15.28
CA GLU A 171 6.15 20.76 15.46
C GLU A 171 7.42 21.02 16.27
N ASN A 172 7.83 20.06 17.12
CA ASN A 172 8.99 20.19 18.01
C ASN A 172 10.15 19.28 17.63
N ALA A 173 10.03 18.57 16.53
CA ALA A 173 10.97 17.53 16.15
C ALA A 173 11.68 17.83 14.82
N THR A 174 12.89 17.30 14.69
CA THR A 174 13.58 17.15 13.41
C THR A 174 13.35 15.74 12.89
N ILE A 175 12.67 15.61 11.76
CA ILE A 175 12.25 14.33 11.20
C ILE A 175 12.81 14.18 9.79
N CYS A 176 13.31 12.99 9.43
CA CYS A 176 13.70 12.64 8.08
C CYS A 176 12.84 11.44 7.62
N GLY A 177 11.97 11.68 6.65
CA GLY A 177 11.16 10.63 6.00
C GLY A 177 11.81 10.18 4.70
N ILE A 178 11.87 8.86 4.46
CA ILE A 178 12.45 8.26 3.26
C ILE A 178 11.43 7.35 2.59
N ASP A 179 11.18 7.60 1.30
CA ASP A 179 10.42 6.71 0.41
C ASP A 179 11.39 6.06 -0.59
N ILE A 180 11.44 4.73 -0.59
CA ILE A 180 12.34 3.93 -1.43
C ILE A 180 11.51 3.25 -2.51
N GLY A 181 11.45 3.89 -3.68
CA GLY A 181 10.74 3.39 -4.84
C GLY A 181 11.56 2.46 -5.75
N GLY A 182 10.94 1.94 -6.78
CA GLY A 182 11.60 1.11 -7.80
C GLY A 182 12.40 1.90 -8.83
N THR A 183 12.18 3.21 -8.94
CA THR A 183 12.80 4.12 -9.91
C THR A 183 13.49 5.32 -9.25
N ASP A 184 13.11 5.64 -8.04
CA ASP A 184 13.62 6.80 -7.31
C ASP A 184 13.63 6.56 -5.79
N ILE A 185 14.47 7.34 -5.11
CA ILE A 185 14.45 7.50 -3.65
C ILE A 185 14.04 8.94 -3.38
N LYS A 186 13.04 9.14 -2.53
CA LYS A 186 12.61 10.47 -2.09
C LYS A 186 12.88 10.62 -0.60
N VAL A 187 13.48 11.75 -0.23
CA VAL A 187 13.78 12.06 1.16
C VAL A 187 13.23 13.44 1.49
N VAL A 188 12.52 13.52 2.61
CA VAL A 188 11.92 14.76 3.11
C VAL A 188 12.47 15.04 4.51
N GLY A 189 13.02 16.22 4.71
CA GLY A 189 13.44 16.73 6.00
C GLY A 189 12.43 17.74 6.54
N ILE A 190 11.99 17.54 7.78
CA ILE A 190 11.05 18.41 8.51
C ILE A 190 11.74 18.93 9.76
N SER A 191 11.62 20.23 10.04
CA SER A 191 12.07 20.84 11.27
C SER A 191 11.07 21.90 11.72
N GLY A 192 10.68 21.86 12.99
CA GLY A 192 9.69 22.78 13.54
C GLY A 192 8.33 22.73 12.79
N GLY A 193 7.88 21.56 12.39
CA GLY A 193 6.65 21.36 11.65
C GLY A 193 6.69 21.81 10.17
N LYS A 194 7.83 22.28 9.68
CA LYS A 194 7.99 22.76 8.29
C LYS A 194 8.89 21.85 7.48
N ILE A 195 8.54 21.66 6.21
CA ILE A 195 9.41 20.97 5.25
C ILE A 195 10.57 21.91 4.93
N VAL A 196 11.79 21.52 5.26
CA VAL A 196 13.02 22.31 5.04
C VAL A 196 13.93 21.71 3.97
N ALA A 197 13.73 20.44 3.61
CA ALA A 197 14.50 19.79 2.57
C ALA A 197 13.65 18.73 1.86
N VAL A 198 13.75 18.67 0.53
CA VAL A 198 13.18 17.58 -0.29
C VAL A 198 14.22 17.18 -1.32
N LYS A 199 14.59 15.91 -1.37
CA LYS A 199 15.54 15.37 -2.33
C LYS A 199 14.94 14.17 -3.05
N GLU A 200 15.05 14.18 -4.37
CA GLU A 200 14.77 13.02 -5.22
C GLU A 200 16.07 12.54 -5.87
N TYR A 201 16.26 11.23 -5.92
CA TYR A 201 17.41 10.57 -6.49
C TYR A 201 16.93 9.41 -7.39
N ASP A 202 17.22 9.51 -8.69
CA ASP A 202 16.89 8.45 -9.64
C ASP A 202 17.85 7.28 -9.48
N TRP A 203 17.31 6.07 -9.47
CA TRP A 203 18.09 4.85 -9.41
C TRP A 203 17.39 3.70 -10.15
N ASN A 204 18.12 2.61 -10.41
CA ASN A 204 17.55 1.40 -10.97
C ASN A 204 17.98 0.17 -10.13
N PRO A 205 17.28 -0.13 -9.02
CA PRO A 205 17.63 -1.24 -8.15
C PRO A 205 17.51 -2.61 -8.82
N ALA A 206 16.76 -2.71 -9.93
CA ALA A 206 16.63 -3.96 -10.68
C ALA A 206 17.93 -4.40 -11.37
N GLU A 207 18.84 -3.47 -11.64
CA GLU A 207 20.17 -3.74 -12.23
C GLU A 207 21.27 -3.92 -11.19
N MET A 208 20.97 -3.69 -9.90
CA MET A 208 21.94 -3.80 -8.84
C MET A 208 22.18 -5.26 -8.44
N THR A 209 23.45 -5.64 -8.29
CA THR A 209 23.87 -7.02 -8.04
C THR A 209 24.39 -7.24 -6.62
N SER A 210 24.49 -6.18 -5.81
CA SER A 210 24.98 -6.28 -4.42
C SER A 210 24.13 -5.41 -3.48
N MET A 211 24.05 -5.84 -2.21
CA MET A 211 23.38 -5.05 -1.15
C MET A 211 24.01 -3.68 -0.96
N ARG A 212 25.33 -3.57 -1.16
CA ARG A 212 26.06 -2.31 -1.07
C ARG A 212 25.52 -1.28 -2.06
N GLN A 213 25.34 -1.66 -3.33
CA GLN A 213 24.76 -0.79 -4.37
C GLN A 213 23.37 -0.29 -4.00
N ILE A 214 22.59 -1.10 -3.26
CA ILE A 214 21.24 -0.74 -2.82
C ILE A 214 21.28 0.20 -1.60
N VAL A 215 22.13 -0.11 -0.61
CA VAL A 215 22.12 0.59 0.68
C VAL A 215 22.86 1.94 0.61
N GLU A 216 23.99 2.04 -0.11
CA GLU A 216 24.79 3.26 -0.18
C GLU A 216 24.01 4.49 -0.67
N PRO A 217 23.22 4.45 -1.76
CA PRO A 217 22.43 5.61 -2.18
C PRO A 217 21.40 6.06 -1.14
N ILE A 218 20.77 5.10 -0.44
CA ILE A 218 19.78 5.40 0.61
C ILE A 218 20.45 6.15 1.76
N LEU A 219 21.59 5.65 2.24
CA LEU A 219 22.35 6.29 3.31
C LEU A 219 22.89 7.66 2.88
N LEU A 220 23.36 7.79 1.65
CA LEU A 220 23.84 9.07 1.11
C LEU A 220 22.70 10.10 1.08
N MET A 221 21.50 9.73 0.64
CA MET A 221 20.36 10.65 0.60
C MET A 221 19.96 11.10 2.01
N ALA A 222 19.86 10.17 2.96
CA ALA A 222 19.56 10.48 4.35
C ALA A 222 20.63 11.40 4.96
N ARG A 223 21.90 11.10 4.74
CA ARG A 223 23.03 11.89 5.22
C ARG A 223 23.03 13.31 4.65
N LEU A 224 22.84 13.44 3.33
CA LEU A 224 22.79 14.75 2.68
C LEU A 224 21.65 15.62 3.24
N VAL A 225 20.43 15.06 3.34
CA VAL A 225 19.29 15.79 3.86
C VAL A 225 19.53 16.25 5.30
N ARG A 226 20.06 15.38 6.16
CA ARG A 226 20.43 15.75 7.54
C ARG A 226 21.48 16.86 7.58
N ALA A 227 22.49 16.77 6.72
CA ALA A 227 23.56 17.76 6.66
C ALA A 227 23.05 19.15 6.22
N VAL A 228 22.20 19.19 5.19
CA VAL A 228 21.62 20.47 4.74
C VAL A 228 20.55 21.05 5.69
N MET A 229 19.95 20.22 6.54
CA MET A 229 19.02 20.66 7.59
C MET A 229 19.75 21.37 8.76
N SER A 230 21.04 21.15 8.94
CA SER A 230 21.84 21.83 9.96
C SER A 230 22.36 23.21 9.53
N LEU A 231 22.16 23.57 8.27
CA LEU A 231 22.58 24.88 7.74
C LEU A 231 21.77 26.01 8.38
N PRO A 232 22.43 27.16 8.66
CA PRO A 232 21.75 28.34 9.17
C PRO A 232 20.77 28.94 8.15
N ASP A 233 19.86 29.78 8.65
CA ASP A 233 18.92 30.54 7.80
C ASP A 233 19.59 31.81 7.23
N THR A 234 20.49 31.61 6.27
CA THR A 234 21.13 32.69 5.51
C THR A 234 20.89 32.50 4.02
N PRO A 235 20.92 33.61 3.22
CA PRO A 235 20.74 33.49 1.77
C PRO A 235 21.75 32.58 1.09
N GLU A 236 22.99 32.53 1.56
CA GLU A 236 24.07 31.71 1.04
C GLU A 236 23.80 30.21 1.35
N ALA A 237 23.34 29.90 2.56
CA ALA A 237 22.97 28.54 2.98
C ALA A 237 21.73 28.08 2.22
N GLU A 238 20.75 28.93 1.98
CA GLU A 238 19.58 28.60 1.17
C GLU A 238 19.95 28.29 -0.28
N ALA A 239 20.76 29.11 -0.91
CA ALA A 239 21.26 28.89 -2.27
C ALA A 239 22.07 27.57 -2.37
N PHE A 240 22.85 27.25 -1.33
CA PHE A 240 23.58 25.99 -1.26
C PHE A 240 22.62 24.82 -1.11
N ARG A 241 21.63 24.89 -0.20
CA ARG A 241 20.59 23.90 0.03
C ARG A 241 19.84 23.61 -1.27
N GLU A 242 19.30 24.63 -1.93
CA GLU A 242 18.61 24.50 -3.21
C GLU A 242 19.47 23.79 -4.27
N ARG A 243 20.74 24.16 -4.39
CA ARG A 243 21.65 23.56 -5.36
C ARG A 243 21.88 22.06 -5.09
N MET A 244 22.09 21.67 -3.83
CA MET A 244 22.35 20.28 -3.46
C MET A 244 21.10 19.38 -3.51
N LEU A 245 19.94 19.96 -3.28
CA LEU A 245 18.67 19.23 -3.32
C LEU A 245 18.11 19.06 -4.74
N LYS A 246 18.66 19.76 -5.74
CA LYS A 246 18.25 19.56 -7.15
C LYS A 246 18.47 18.11 -7.60
N LYS A 247 17.60 17.66 -8.50
CA LYS A 247 17.76 16.38 -9.21
C LYS A 247 19.02 16.41 -10.08
N GLY A 248 19.69 15.26 -10.26
CA GLY A 248 20.86 15.14 -11.12
C GLY A 248 22.20 15.62 -10.52
N VAL A 249 22.25 15.96 -9.25
CA VAL A 249 23.53 16.23 -8.54
C VAL A 249 24.30 14.90 -8.41
N SER A 250 25.61 14.90 -8.74
CA SER A 250 26.43 13.69 -8.68
C SER A 250 26.64 13.20 -7.24
N ASN A 251 26.88 11.91 -7.10
CA ASN A 251 27.13 11.31 -5.78
C ASN A 251 28.35 11.94 -5.10
N GLU A 252 29.43 12.20 -5.84
CA GLU A 252 30.64 12.83 -5.32
C GLU A 252 30.37 14.26 -4.80
N ALA A 253 29.54 15.02 -5.53
CA ALA A 253 29.15 16.36 -5.08
C ALA A 253 28.29 16.29 -3.83
N MET A 254 27.38 15.33 -3.73
CA MET A 254 26.53 15.12 -2.55
C MET A 254 27.36 14.68 -1.33
N VAL A 255 28.33 13.78 -1.50
CA VAL A 255 29.24 13.37 -0.42
C VAL A 255 30.04 14.58 0.07
N SER A 256 30.68 15.32 -0.85
CA SER A 256 31.49 16.50 -0.49
C SER A 256 30.65 17.58 0.21
N ALA A 257 29.39 17.76 -0.22
CA ALA A 257 28.47 18.69 0.41
C ALA A 257 28.09 18.26 1.83
N ALA A 258 27.79 16.96 2.03
CA ALA A 258 27.47 16.42 3.34
C ALA A 258 28.69 16.55 4.29
N ASP A 259 29.90 16.18 3.83
CA ASP A 259 31.15 16.33 4.61
C ASP A 259 31.39 17.79 5.04
N ALA A 260 31.24 18.74 4.13
CA ALA A 260 31.44 20.16 4.42
C ALA A 260 30.39 20.70 5.43
N CYS A 261 29.13 20.33 5.28
CA CYS A 261 28.08 20.73 6.22
C CYS A 261 28.29 20.13 7.60
N GLU A 262 28.59 18.82 7.68
CA GLU A 262 28.83 18.13 8.95
C GLU A 262 30.06 18.66 9.69
N ALA A 263 31.11 18.99 8.96
CA ALA A 263 32.32 19.60 9.54
C ALA A 263 32.07 21.02 10.11
N ALA A 264 31.22 21.81 9.44
CA ALA A 264 30.96 23.20 9.84
C ALA A 264 29.85 23.32 10.90
N TYR A 265 28.82 22.51 10.83
CA TYR A 265 27.58 22.67 11.61
C TYR A 265 27.14 21.41 12.37
N GLY A 266 27.83 20.29 12.18
CA GLY A 266 27.37 18.99 12.67
C GLY A 266 26.20 18.45 11.82
N ALA A 267 25.78 17.22 12.10
CA ALA A 267 24.56 16.65 11.52
C ALA A 267 23.35 17.01 12.38
N ALA A 268 22.23 17.38 11.75
CA ALA A 268 20.99 17.64 12.49
C ALA A 268 20.62 16.40 13.32
N PRO A 269 20.31 16.56 14.62
CA PRO A 269 19.91 15.43 15.46
C PRO A 269 18.59 14.86 14.94
N LEU A 270 18.54 13.56 14.70
CA LEU A 270 17.28 12.86 14.47
C LEU A 270 16.70 12.47 15.83
N LEU A 271 15.39 12.48 15.94
CA LEU A 271 14.74 11.83 17.06
C LEU A 271 15.10 10.35 17.05
N ASP A 272 15.65 9.86 18.16
CA ASP A 272 15.76 8.43 18.40
C ASP A 272 14.33 7.91 18.59
N GLY A 273 13.85 7.17 17.60
CA GLY A 273 12.53 6.55 17.61
C GLY A 273 12.61 5.05 17.82
#